data_f0e96058f1735f4f37237ddfa53224d2
#
_entry.id   f0e96058f1735f4f37237ddfa53224d2
#
_cell.length_a   1.000
_cell.length_b   1.000
_cell.length_c   1.000
_cell.angle_alpha   90.00
_cell.angle_beta   90.00
_cell.angle_gamma   90.00
#
_symmetry.space_group_name_H-M   'P 1'
#
loop_
_entity.id
_entity.type
_entity.pdbx_description
1 polymer ?
#
loop_
_entity_poly.entity_id
_entity_poly.type
_entity_poly.pdbx_seq_one_letter_code
_entity_poly.pdbx_strand_id
1 'polypeptide(L)'
;MYFNSYVFILFFLPLSVIGYFLLQKRGWRKAAAVYIIGMTLWFCGYGNPWNAVIFVLLIFMNYGFVILLRRKRNHTEAAGSGENASDTKNGSRQKKWVLTAGILLDVVILILFKFSGRLPLGISFYTFQLIAYLVDTYRAKCEDQTFFEYLQFMCFFPRFLQGPIVLQEDFIPQLRVENRSILSYDHLGRGLYSFALGLGKKVLLADSLAKIVSQGYTDVAALNSTEALLVMVCYSLQLYFDFSGYCDMASGIALMFNVNLPVNFHSPYKAASISEF
;
A
#
# COMPACT_ATOMS: atom_id res chain seq x y z
N MET A 1 9.42 10.79 -2.28
CA MET A 1 10.26 10.81 -1.05
C MET A 1 10.49 9.37 -0.61
N TYR A 2 11.65 9.01 -0.02
CA TYR A 2 11.91 7.67 0.51
C TYR A 2 11.94 7.70 2.04
N PHE A 3 11.56 6.60 2.71
CA PHE A 3 11.51 6.53 4.18
C PHE A 3 12.87 6.61 4.85
N ASN A 4 13.94 6.19 4.16
CA ASN A 4 15.33 6.29 4.62
C ASN A 4 15.98 7.66 4.37
N SER A 5 15.24 8.65 3.81
CA SER A 5 15.80 9.98 3.58
C SER A 5 15.76 10.84 4.85
N TYR A 6 16.79 11.65 5.07
CA TYR A 6 16.87 12.57 6.22
C TYR A 6 15.67 13.54 6.26
N VAL A 7 15.22 14.01 5.08
CA VAL A 7 14.04 14.91 4.98
C VAL A 7 12.79 14.21 5.49
N PHE A 8 12.63 12.91 5.18
CA PHE A 8 11.50 12.15 5.68
C PHE A 8 11.58 11.96 7.20
N ILE A 9 12.72 11.49 7.71
CA ILE A 9 12.88 11.11 9.12
C ILE A 9 12.82 12.33 10.05
N LEU A 10 13.51 13.43 9.68
CA LEU A 10 13.67 14.58 10.56
C LEU A 10 12.56 15.62 10.45
N PHE A 11 11.88 15.70 9.29
CA PHE A 11 10.86 16.74 9.05
C PHE A 11 9.49 16.16 8.74
N PHE A 12 9.39 15.33 7.70
CA PHE A 12 8.10 14.87 7.21
C PHE A 12 7.36 14.00 8.24
N LEU A 13 8.03 12.99 8.79
CA LEU A 13 7.42 12.05 9.74
C LEU A 13 7.02 12.73 11.05
N PRO A 14 7.89 13.50 11.75
CA PRO A 14 7.49 14.23 12.95
C PRO A 14 6.36 15.22 12.68
N LEU A 15 6.42 15.98 11.58
CA LEU A 15 5.37 16.92 11.21
C LEU A 15 4.04 16.18 10.99
N SER A 16 4.06 15.05 10.29
CA SER A 16 2.87 14.24 10.02
C SER A 16 2.22 13.73 11.31
N VAL A 17 3.02 13.16 12.22
CA VAL A 17 2.53 12.59 13.49
C VAL A 17 2.02 13.69 14.42
N ILE A 18 2.82 14.73 14.64
CA ILE A 18 2.47 15.84 15.54
C ILE A 18 1.21 16.54 15.02
N GLY A 19 1.17 16.92 13.74
CA GLY A 19 0.03 17.61 13.15
C GLY A 19 -1.25 16.79 13.23
N TYR A 20 -1.17 15.48 12.97
CA TYR A 20 -2.30 14.57 13.08
C TYR A 20 -2.89 14.55 14.50
N PHE A 21 -2.05 14.32 15.53
CA PHE A 21 -2.53 14.23 16.92
C PHE A 21 -2.94 15.58 17.50
N LEU A 22 -2.35 16.69 17.07
CA LEU A 22 -2.79 18.03 17.46
C LEU A 22 -4.24 18.30 16.97
N LEU A 23 -4.56 17.92 15.74
CA LEU A 23 -5.91 18.05 15.20
C LEU A 23 -6.90 17.10 15.91
N GLN A 24 -6.45 15.86 16.18
CA GLN A 24 -7.25 14.88 16.91
C GLN A 24 -7.56 15.35 18.35
N LYS A 25 -6.56 15.91 19.07
CA LYS A 25 -6.73 16.44 20.43
C LYS A 25 -7.74 17.58 20.49
N ARG A 26 -7.90 18.36 19.41
CA ARG A 26 -8.92 19.40 19.28
C ARG A 26 -10.32 18.86 18.90
N GLY A 27 -10.48 17.55 18.75
CA GLY A 27 -11.73 16.93 18.31
C GLY A 27 -12.01 17.05 16.80
N TRP A 28 -11.07 17.57 16.02
CA TRP A 28 -11.23 17.83 14.58
C TRP A 28 -10.88 16.59 13.75
N ARG A 29 -11.60 15.49 13.99
CA ARG A 29 -11.33 14.18 13.35
C ARG A 29 -11.30 14.26 11.80
N LYS A 30 -12.25 14.96 11.20
CA LYS A 30 -12.30 15.15 9.73
C LYS A 30 -11.08 15.93 9.22
N ALA A 31 -10.68 16.98 9.93
CA ALA A 31 -9.50 17.76 9.56
C ALA A 31 -8.21 16.94 9.68
N ALA A 32 -8.08 16.09 10.71
CA ALA A 32 -6.95 15.19 10.85
C ALA A 32 -6.86 14.18 9.70
N ALA A 33 -7.99 13.65 9.23
CA ALA A 33 -8.04 12.77 8.08
C ALA A 33 -7.67 13.50 6.78
N VAL A 34 -8.20 14.70 6.55
CA VAL A 34 -7.82 15.56 5.41
C VAL A 34 -6.33 15.90 5.46
N TYR A 35 -5.79 16.15 6.66
CA TYR A 35 -4.37 16.41 6.85
C TYR A 35 -3.49 15.23 6.39
N ILE A 36 -3.83 13.99 6.76
CA ILE A 36 -3.11 12.79 6.29
C ILE A 36 -3.21 12.62 4.78
N ILE A 37 -4.40 12.89 4.19
CA ILE A 37 -4.57 12.89 2.73
C ILE A 37 -3.62 13.92 2.09
N GLY A 38 -3.56 15.13 2.60
CA GLY A 38 -2.65 16.18 2.14
C GLY A 38 -1.18 15.78 2.27
N MET A 39 -0.79 15.20 3.42
CA MET A 39 0.56 14.68 3.64
C MET A 39 0.90 13.56 2.66
N THR A 40 -0.05 12.68 2.33
CA THR A 40 0.16 11.63 1.32
C THR A 40 0.39 12.22 -0.07
N LEU A 41 -0.39 13.22 -0.46
CA LEU A 41 -0.19 13.91 -1.74
C LEU A 41 1.15 14.65 -1.80
N TRP A 42 1.55 15.30 -0.71
CA TRP A 42 2.89 15.90 -0.61
C TRP A 42 3.99 14.83 -0.71
N PHE A 43 3.86 13.72 0.01
CA PHE A 43 4.80 12.60 -0.06
C PHE A 43 4.96 12.07 -1.49
N CYS A 44 3.84 11.86 -2.18
CA CYS A 44 3.78 11.36 -3.55
C CYS A 44 4.37 12.37 -4.55
N GLY A 45 4.02 13.63 -4.42
CA GLY A 45 4.44 14.72 -5.31
C GLY A 45 5.85 15.27 -5.05
N TYR A 46 6.50 14.82 -3.95
CA TYR A 46 7.83 15.29 -3.62
C TYR A 46 8.85 14.95 -4.72
N GLY A 47 9.46 15.98 -5.29
CA GLY A 47 10.40 15.86 -6.41
C GLY A 47 9.76 15.84 -7.80
N ASN A 48 8.55 15.31 -7.95
CA ASN A 48 7.78 15.38 -9.21
C ASN A 48 6.27 15.48 -8.93
N PRO A 49 5.66 16.67 -9.04
CA PRO A 49 4.23 16.89 -8.77
C PRO A 49 3.30 16.03 -9.65
N TRP A 50 3.74 15.65 -10.84
CA TRP A 50 2.94 14.79 -11.73
C TRP A 50 2.61 13.43 -11.12
N ASN A 51 3.45 12.90 -10.20
CA ASN A 51 3.14 11.67 -9.48
C ASN A 51 1.85 11.79 -8.66
N ALA A 52 1.67 12.92 -7.98
CA ALA A 52 0.46 13.17 -7.20
C ALA A 52 -0.78 13.33 -8.10
N VAL A 53 -0.63 14.01 -9.26
CA VAL A 53 -1.73 14.18 -10.22
C VAL A 53 -2.17 12.82 -10.76
N ILE A 54 -1.22 11.97 -11.21
CA ILE A 54 -1.52 10.64 -11.72
C ILE A 54 -2.20 9.79 -10.64
N PHE A 55 -1.69 9.83 -9.40
CA PHE A 55 -2.28 9.10 -8.29
C PHE A 55 -3.73 9.51 -8.02
N VAL A 56 -4.01 10.81 -7.98
CA VAL A 56 -5.36 11.35 -7.79
C VAL A 56 -6.29 10.93 -8.92
N LEU A 57 -5.85 11.02 -10.18
CA LEU A 57 -6.65 10.59 -11.32
C LEU A 57 -7.02 9.11 -11.25
N LEU A 58 -6.06 8.24 -10.87
CA LEU A 58 -6.31 6.81 -10.71
C LEU A 58 -7.28 6.51 -9.57
N ILE A 59 -7.18 7.22 -8.44
CA ILE A 59 -8.12 7.10 -7.33
C ILE A 59 -9.55 7.43 -7.80
N PHE A 60 -9.75 8.55 -8.48
CA PHE A 60 -11.08 8.94 -8.94
C PHE A 60 -11.63 8.00 -10.00
N MET A 61 -10.80 7.56 -10.95
CA MET A 61 -11.16 6.58 -11.96
C MET A 61 -11.65 5.27 -11.32
N ASN A 62 -10.86 4.72 -10.37
CA ASN A 62 -11.22 3.50 -9.66
C ASN A 62 -12.48 3.67 -8.80
N TYR A 63 -12.67 4.83 -8.18
CA TYR A 63 -13.90 5.10 -7.43
C TYR A 63 -15.15 5.03 -8.32
N GLY A 64 -15.04 5.45 -9.58
CA GLY A 64 -16.10 5.26 -10.57
C GLY A 64 -16.49 3.78 -10.71
N PHE A 65 -15.52 2.86 -10.82
CA PHE A 65 -15.79 1.42 -10.84
C PHE A 65 -16.39 0.91 -9.54
N VAL A 66 -15.93 1.42 -8.39
CA VAL A 66 -16.51 1.08 -7.07
C VAL A 66 -18.00 1.44 -7.02
N ILE A 67 -18.38 2.65 -7.46
CA ILE A 67 -19.80 3.08 -7.52
C ILE A 67 -20.59 2.15 -8.43
N LEU A 68 -20.06 1.82 -9.62
CA LEU A 68 -20.72 0.94 -10.57
C LEU A 68 -20.94 -0.47 -10.01
N LEU A 69 -19.95 -1.02 -9.29
CA LEU A 69 -20.04 -2.33 -8.63
C LEU A 69 -21.11 -2.33 -7.53
N ARG A 70 -21.13 -1.29 -6.68
CA ARG A 70 -22.12 -1.14 -5.60
C ARG A 70 -23.54 -0.96 -6.14
N ARG A 71 -23.72 -0.09 -7.14
CA ARG A 71 -25.02 0.13 -7.78
C ARG A 71 -25.60 -1.17 -8.35
N LYS A 72 -24.76 -1.97 -9.01
CA LYS A 72 -25.19 -3.26 -9.58
C LYS A 72 -25.42 -4.32 -8.50
N ARG A 73 -24.77 -4.25 -7.33
CA ARG A 73 -25.05 -5.11 -6.19
C ARG A 73 -26.45 -4.86 -5.65
N ASN A 74 -26.76 -3.60 -5.38
CA ASN A 74 -28.08 -3.22 -4.83
C ASN A 74 -29.23 -3.57 -5.78
N HIS A 75 -29.02 -3.44 -7.10
CA HIS A 75 -30.01 -3.91 -8.10
C HIS A 75 -30.18 -5.43 -8.08
N THR A 76 -29.11 -6.20 -7.86
CA THR A 76 -29.20 -7.68 -7.82
C THR A 76 -29.87 -8.17 -6.54
N GLU A 77 -29.63 -7.51 -5.42
CA GLU A 77 -30.25 -7.83 -4.14
C GLU A 77 -31.75 -7.45 -4.13
N ALA A 78 -32.10 -6.32 -4.73
CA ALA A 78 -33.50 -5.90 -4.91
C ALA A 78 -34.28 -6.82 -5.88
N ALA A 79 -33.64 -7.33 -6.94
CA ALA A 79 -34.25 -8.28 -7.88
C ALA A 79 -34.35 -9.71 -7.28
N GLY A 80 -33.48 -10.08 -6.34
CA GLY A 80 -33.50 -11.39 -5.67
C GLY A 80 -34.68 -11.58 -4.71
N SER A 81 -35.37 -10.49 -4.33
CA SER A 81 -36.64 -10.55 -3.57
C SER A 81 -37.89 -10.73 -4.45
N GLY A 82 -37.74 -10.77 -5.78
CA GLY A 82 -38.82 -11.00 -6.77
C GLY A 82 -38.45 -12.11 -7.74
N GLU A 83 -39.39 -12.96 -8.05
CA GLU A 83 -39.39 -14.28 -8.70
C GLU A 83 -38.63 -14.52 -10.04
N ASN A 84 -37.66 -13.73 -10.47
CA ASN A 84 -37.03 -13.93 -11.77
C ASN A 84 -35.55 -14.33 -11.68
N ALA A 85 -35.26 -15.64 -11.72
CA ALA A 85 -33.89 -16.21 -11.76
C ALA A 85 -33.03 -15.77 -12.94
N SER A 86 -33.61 -15.24 -14.02
CA SER A 86 -32.94 -14.69 -15.21
C SER A 86 -32.25 -13.36 -14.92
N ASP A 87 -32.86 -12.50 -14.10
CA ASP A 87 -32.35 -11.17 -13.78
C ASP A 87 -31.17 -11.22 -12.81
N THR A 88 -31.18 -12.19 -11.90
CA THR A 88 -30.04 -12.44 -10.98
C THR A 88 -28.79 -12.95 -11.72
N LYS A 89 -28.95 -13.81 -12.74
CA LYS A 89 -27.83 -14.26 -13.58
C LYS A 89 -27.23 -13.13 -14.43
N ASN A 90 -28.07 -12.28 -15.02
CA ASN A 90 -27.62 -11.11 -15.78
C ASN A 90 -26.92 -10.08 -14.90
N GLY A 91 -27.43 -9.80 -13.72
CA GLY A 91 -26.82 -8.90 -12.74
C GLY A 91 -25.43 -9.40 -12.29
N SER A 92 -25.28 -10.70 -12.01
CA SER A 92 -24.01 -11.31 -11.66
C SER A 92 -22.97 -11.23 -12.79
N ARG A 93 -23.41 -11.49 -14.05
CA ARG A 93 -22.53 -11.38 -15.22
C ARG A 93 -22.06 -9.95 -15.45
N GLN A 94 -22.95 -8.97 -15.29
CA GLN A 94 -22.61 -7.56 -15.44
C GLN A 94 -21.62 -7.07 -14.36
N LYS A 95 -21.75 -7.52 -13.09
CA LYS A 95 -20.77 -7.24 -12.04
C LYS A 95 -19.39 -7.76 -12.41
N LYS A 96 -19.29 -8.99 -12.94
CA LYS A 96 -18.02 -9.57 -13.39
C LYS A 96 -17.37 -8.72 -14.49
N TRP A 97 -18.16 -8.27 -15.48
CA TRP A 97 -17.64 -7.43 -16.55
C TRP A 97 -17.11 -6.08 -16.06
N VAL A 98 -17.80 -5.43 -15.11
CA VAL A 98 -17.34 -4.17 -14.51
C VAL A 98 -16.02 -4.38 -13.74
N LEU A 99 -15.91 -5.45 -12.95
CA LEU A 99 -14.68 -5.80 -12.25
C LEU A 99 -13.55 -6.05 -13.24
N THR A 100 -13.78 -6.90 -14.25
CA THR A 100 -12.76 -7.23 -15.25
C THR A 100 -12.30 -6.00 -16.02
N ALA A 101 -13.22 -5.12 -16.40
CA ALA A 101 -12.88 -3.86 -17.08
C ALA A 101 -12.04 -2.94 -16.19
N GLY A 102 -12.36 -2.81 -14.90
CA GLY A 102 -11.57 -2.03 -13.95
C GLY A 102 -10.15 -2.58 -13.79
N ILE A 103 -10.03 -3.89 -13.57
CA ILE A 103 -8.71 -4.56 -13.43
C ILE A 103 -7.90 -4.43 -14.73
N LEU A 104 -8.51 -4.67 -15.89
CA LEU A 104 -7.82 -4.54 -17.18
C LEU A 104 -7.31 -3.11 -17.41
N LEU A 105 -8.12 -2.11 -17.09
CA LEU A 105 -7.73 -0.71 -17.23
C LEU A 105 -6.55 -0.37 -16.32
N ASP A 106 -6.57 -0.79 -15.04
CA ASP A 106 -5.48 -0.58 -14.11
C ASP A 106 -4.18 -1.26 -14.58
N VAL A 107 -4.28 -2.50 -15.07
CA VAL A 107 -3.14 -3.25 -15.61
C VAL A 107 -2.58 -2.60 -16.88
N VAL A 108 -3.45 -2.18 -17.80
CA VAL A 108 -3.02 -1.48 -19.03
C VAL A 108 -2.29 -0.18 -18.69
N ILE A 109 -2.83 0.63 -17.77
CA ILE A 109 -2.19 1.87 -17.34
C ILE A 109 -0.82 1.58 -16.72
N LEU A 110 -0.73 0.56 -15.85
CA LEU A 110 0.55 0.14 -15.26
C LEU A 110 1.58 -0.27 -16.33
N ILE A 111 1.15 -1.05 -17.32
CA ILE A 111 1.98 -1.48 -18.44
C ILE A 111 2.45 -0.28 -19.26
N LEU A 112 1.55 0.63 -19.62
CA LEU A 112 1.89 1.84 -20.38
C LEU A 112 2.94 2.68 -19.66
N PHE A 113 2.81 2.89 -18.35
CA PHE A 113 3.83 3.63 -17.59
C PHE A 113 5.15 2.87 -17.50
N LYS A 114 5.15 1.55 -17.35
CA LYS A 114 6.38 0.74 -17.34
C LYS A 114 7.14 0.83 -18.66
N PHE A 115 6.44 0.82 -19.80
CA PHE A 115 7.08 0.94 -21.12
C PHE A 115 7.41 2.38 -21.52
N SER A 116 6.76 3.39 -20.95
CA SER A 116 7.05 4.81 -21.27
C SER A 116 8.38 5.33 -20.73
N GLY A 117 9.07 4.59 -19.88
CA GLY A 117 10.27 5.03 -19.17
C GLY A 117 10.05 6.13 -18.13
N ARG A 118 8.80 6.55 -17.89
CA ARG A 118 8.40 7.58 -16.91
C ARG A 118 7.56 6.95 -15.80
N LEU A 119 8.20 6.14 -14.95
CA LEU A 119 7.52 5.45 -13.86
C LEU A 119 7.15 6.42 -12.75
N PRO A 120 5.84 6.65 -12.47
CA PRO A 120 5.43 7.35 -11.26
C PRO A 120 5.82 6.58 -10.01
N LEU A 121 6.19 7.33 -8.97
CA LEU A 121 6.61 6.75 -7.70
C LEU A 121 5.50 5.87 -7.10
N GLY A 122 5.80 4.60 -6.82
CA GLY A 122 4.87 3.66 -6.17
C GLY A 122 3.76 3.10 -7.06
N ILE A 123 3.75 3.39 -8.38
CA ILE A 123 2.63 3.03 -9.28
C ILE A 123 2.23 1.55 -9.19
N SER A 124 3.18 0.63 -9.12
CA SER A 124 2.87 -0.81 -9.03
C SER A 124 2.11 -1.13 -7.75
N PHE A 125 2.56 -0.61 -6.60
CA PHE A 125 1.97 -0.92 -5.30
C PHE A 125 0.57 -0.33 -5.14
N TYR A 126 0.38 0.94 -5.48
CA TYR A 126 -0.96 1.52 -5.36
C TYR A 126 -1.92 0.98 -6.44
N THR A 127 -1.43 0.57 -7.62
CA THR A 127 -2.28 -0.13 -8.60
C THR A 127 -2.75 -1.47 -8.06
N PHE A 128 -1.87 -2.29 -7.47
CA PHE A 128 -2.29 -3.53 -6.83
C PHE A 128 -3.27 -3.29 -5.66
N GLN A 129 -3.08 -2.20 -4.90
CA GLN A 129 -4.00 -1.82 -3.84
C GLN A 129 -5.38 -1.41 -4.38
N LEU A 130 -5.43 -0.69 -5.52
CA LEU A 130 -6.67 -0.34 -6.22
C LEU A 130 -7.40 -1.60 -6.70
N ILE A 131 -6.67 -2.54 -7.32
CA ILE A 131 -7.23 -3.83 -7.78
C ILE A 131 -7.76 -4.63 -6.59
N ALA A 132 -7.00 -4.75 -5.49
CA ALA A 132 -7.45 -5.44 -4.29
C ALA A 132 -8.75 -4.82 -3.74
N TYR A 133 -8.84 -3.49 -3.72
CA TYR A 133 -10.04 -2.79 -3.30
C TYR A 133 -11.26 -3.08 -4.20
N LEU A 134 -11.08 -3.13 -5.53
CA LEU A 134 -12.15 -3.50 -6.47
C LEU A 134 -12.63 -4.95 -6.25
N VAL A 135 -11.70 -5.87 -6.03
CA VAL A 135 -12.00 -7.29 -5.76
C VAL A 135 -12.76 -7.45 -4.44
N ASP A 136 -12.34 -6.78 -3.38
CA ASP A 136 -13.04 -6.82 -2.08
C ASP A 136 -14.44 -6.21 -2.17
N THR A 137 -14.58 -5.10 -2.90
CA THR A 137 -15.90 -4.48 -3.17
C THR A 137 -16.81 -5.43 -3.96
N TYR A 138 -16.27 -6.14 -4.95
CA TYR A 138 -17.03 -7.14 -5.72
C TYR A 138 -17.46 -8.32 -4.84
N ARG A 139 -16.59 -8.79 -3.94
CA ARG A 139 -16.85 -9.90 -3.02
C ARG A 139 -17.78 -9.52 -1.86
N ALA A 140 -18.11 -8.23 -1.71
CA ALA A 140 -18.92 -7.68 -0.61
C ALA A 140 -18.39 -8.06 0.78
N LYS A 141 -17.06 -8.12 0.94
CA LYS A 141 -16.41 -8.50 2.21
C LYS A 141 -16.59 -7.46 3.32
N CYS A 142 -16.85 -6.20 2.97
CA CYS A 142 -17.06 -5.11 3.90
C CYS A 142 -18.35 -4.37 3.62
N GLU A 143 -18.89 -3.73 4.66
CA GLU A 143 -19.97 -2.75 4.53
C GLU A 143 -19.62 -1.65 3.54
N ASP A 144 -20.64 -0.98 2.99
CA ASP A 144 -20.42 0.14 2.09
C ASP A 144 -19.72 1.29 2.81
N GLN A 145 -18.63 1.73 2.20
CA GLN A 145 -17.82 2.84 2.71
C GLN A 145 -18.23 4.14 2.02
N THR A 146 -18.11 5.21 2.77
CA THR A 146 -18.22 6.57 2.23
C THR A 146 -17.05 6.88 1.30
N PHE A 147 -17.21 7.84 0.40
CA PHE A 147 -16.09 8.33 -0.42
C PHE A 147 -14.91 8.81 0.43
N PHE A 148 -15.19 9.39 1.58
CA PHE A 148 -14.16 9.88 2.49
C PHE A 148 -13.35 8.74 3.13
N GLU A 149 -13.99 7.64 3.53
CA GLU A 149 -13.29 6.43 4.01
C GLU A 149 -12.45 5.78 2.91
N TYR A 150 -12.97 5.75 1.67
CA TYR A 150 -12.20 5.31 0.50
C TYR A 150 -10.94 6.16 0.30
N LEU A 151 -11.06 7.50 0.35
CA LEU A 151 -9.89 8.38 0.25
C LEU A 151 -8.90 8.16 1.38
N GLN A 152 -9.35 8.03 2.63
CA GLN A 152 -8.48 7.72 3.77
C GLN A 152 -7.77 6.37 3.59
N PHE A 153 -8.49 5.38 3.05
CA PHE A 153 -7.91 4.09 2.74
C PHE A 153 -6.84 4.21 1.64
N MET A 154 -7.07 4.91 0.55
CA MET A 154 -6.12 5.05 -0.54
C MET A 154 -4.96 6.00 -0.19
N CYS A 155 -5.26 7.13 0.44
CA CYS A 155 -4.30 8.17 0.80
C CYS A 155 -3.71 7.95 2.20
N PHE A 156 -3.07 6.81 2.42
CA PHE A 156 -2.32 6.52 3.64
C PHE A 156 -0.86 6.25 3.29
N PHE A 157 -0.01 7.29 3.38
CA PHE A 157 1.36 7.28 2.87
C PHE A 157 2.26 6.15 3.40
N PRO A 158 2.09 5.59 4.62
CA PRO A 158 2.98 4.53 5.09
C PRO A 158 3.02 3.30 4.17
N ARG A 159 1.92 2.99 3.47
CA ARG A 159 1.86 1.85 2.54
C ARG A 159 2.01 2.21 1.06
N PHE A 160 2.28 3.49 0.74
CA PHE A 160 2.25 4.00 -0.62
C PHE A 160 3.30 3.40 -1.55
N LEU A 161 4.55 3.19 -1.09
CA LEU A 161 5.66 2.73 -1.94
C LEU A 161 5.74 1.20 -2.03
N GLN A 162 6.07 0.53 -0.94
CA GLN A 162 6.33 -0.91 -0.83
C GLN A 162 5.71 -1.49 0.46
N GLY A 163 4.70 -0.81 1.00
CA GLY A 163 4.01 -1.28 2.19
C GLY A 163 3.20 -2.55 1.93
N PRO A 164 2.77 -3.24 3.00
CA PRO A 164 1.91 -4.41 2.86
C PRO A 164 0.62 -4.05 2.14
N ILE A 165 0.17 -4.92 1.24
CA ILE A 165 -1.16 -4.81 0.63
C ILE A 165 -2.18 -5.15 1.71
N VAL A 166 -3.03 -4.19 2.03
CA VAL A 166 -4.00 -4.29 3.12
C VAL A 166 -5.40 -4.42 2.54
N LEU A 167 -6.18 -5.35 3.08
CA LEU A 167 -7.58 -5.54 2.69
C LEU A 167 -8.48 -4.50 3.38
N GLN A 168 -9.66 -4.28 2.80
CA GLN A 168 -10.65 -3.35 3.37
C GLN A 168 -11.09 -3.80 4.78
N GLU A 169 -11.27 -5.12 4.96
CA GLU A 169 -11.71 -5.74 6.22
C GLU A 169 -10.73 -5.50 7.38
N ASP A 170 -9.44 -5.34 7.10
CA ASP A 170 -8.42 -5.10 8.12
C ASP A 170 -8.23 -3.62 8.46
N PHE A 171 -8.42 -2.73 7.50
CA PHE A 171 -8.09 -1.32 7.66
C PHE A 171 -9.29 -0.43 8.03
N ILE A 172 -10.43 -0.61 7.36
CA ILE A 172 -11.59 0.28 7.53
C ILE A 172 -12.16 0.24 8.96
N PRO A 173 -12.30 -0.93 9.62
CA PRO A 173 -12.75 -0.96 11.01
C PRO A 173 -11.85 -0.14 11.93
N GLN A 174 -10.53 -0.15 11.71
CA GLN A 174 -9.60 0.64 12.50
C GLN A 174 -9.79 2.15 12.33
N LEU A 175 -10.27 2.61 11.16
CA LEU A 175 -10.60 4.02 10.96
C LEU A 175 -11.79 4.48 11.79
N ARG A 176 -12.74 3.57 12.07
CA ARG A 176 -14.00 3.85 12.78
C ARG A 176 -13.87 3.79 14.31
N VAL A 177 -12.76 3.26 14.83
CA VAL A 177 -12.53 3.17 16.29
C VAL A 177 -12.37 4.56 16.89
N GLU A 178 -13.17 4.87 17.92
CA GLU A 178 -13.17 6.19 18.58
C GLU A 178 -11.86 6.52 19.30
N ASN A 179 -11.27 5.55 19.99
CA ASN A 179 -10.05 5.72 20.79
C ASN A 179 -8.77 5.92 19.97
N ARG A 180 -8.83 5.82 18.65
CA ARG A 180 -7.70 6.11 17.75
C ARG A 180 -7.22 7.56 17.83
N SER A 181 -8.08 8.46 18.34
CA SER A 181 -7.75 9.88 18.50
C SER A 181 -6.73 10.17 19.62
N ILE A 182 -6.48 9.22 20.52
CA ILE A 182 -5.58 9.38 21.65
C ILE A 182 -4.18 8.87 21.25
N LEU A 183 -3.17 9.70 21.47
CA LEU A 183 -1.78 9.29 21.28
C LEU A 183 -1.43 8.15 22.25
N SER A 184 -1.16 6.97 21.72
CA SER A 184 -0.68 5.84 22.50
C SER A 184 0.85 5.85 22.52
N TYR A 185 1.44 6.07 23.69
CA TYR A 185 2.89 6.02 23.84
C TYR A 185 3.47 4.63 23.59
N ASP A 186 2.69 3.57 23.88
CA ASP A 186 3.06 2.19 23.54
C ASP A 186 3.14 1.97 22.03
N HIS A 187 2.13 2.39 21.29
CA HIS A 187 2.14 2.32 19.82
C HIS A 187 3.24 3.19 19.22
N LEU A 188 3.49 4.37 19.79
CA LEU A 188 4.56 5.25 19.32
C LEU A 188 5.95 4.59 19.57
N GLY A 189 6.16 4.02 20.74
CA GLY A 189 7.41 3.32 21.09
C GLY A 189 7.66 2.09 20.20
N ARG A 190 6.65 1.22 20.06
CA ARG A 190 6.73 0.04 19.17
C ARG A 190 6.88 0.45 17.70
N GLY A 191 6.19 1.49 17.28
CA GLY A 191 6.28 2.03 15.92
C GLY A 191 7.69 2.55 15.62
N LEU A 192 8.28 3.30 16.54
CA LEU A 192 9.66 3.80 16.42
C LEU A 192 10.67 2.66 16.39
N TYR A 193 10.50 1.65 17.25
CA TYR A 193 11.34 0.46 17.26
C TYR A 193 11.26 -0.31 15.93
N SER A 194 10.06 -0.58 15.43
CA SER A 194 9.87 -1.27 14.15
C SER A 194 10.46 -0.47 13.00
N PHE A 195 10.27 0.86 12.99
CA PHE A 195 10.86 1.75 12.00
C PHE A 195 12.40 1.69 12.04
N ALA A 196 13.00 1.75 13.21
CA ALA A 196 14.46 1.69 13.38
C ALA A 196 15.04 0.33 12.93
N LEU A 197 14.35 -0.78 13.24
CA LEU A 197 14.74 -2.12 12.75
C LEU A 197 14.67 -2.20 11.23
N GLY A 198 13.58 -1.70 10.63
CA GLY A 198 13.42 -1.67 9.17
C GLY A 198 14.49 -0.81 8.50
N LEU A 199 14.80 0.35 9.06
CA LEU A 199 15.86 1.24 8.60
C LEU A 199 17.24 0.54 8.68
N GLY A 200 17.52 -0.17 9.78
CA GLY A 200 18.73 -0.98 9.94
C GLY A 200 18.83 -2.08 8.88
N LYS A 201 17.75 -2.83 8.61
CA LYS A 201 17.71 -3.84 7.52
C LYS A 201 18.02 -3.20 6.16
N LYS A 202 17.44 -2.03 5.87
CA LYS A 202 17.65 -1.33 4.61
C LYS A 202 19.07 -0.81 4.48
N VAL A 203 19.54 0.00 5.44
CA VAL A 203 20.80 0.76 5.30
C VAL A 203 22.03 -0.10 5.61
N LEU A 204 21.97 -0.96 6.66
CA LEU A 204 23.12 -1.73 7.07
C LEU A 204 23.26 -3.06 6.33
N LEU A 205 22.14 -3.73 6.00
CA LEU A 205 22.19 -5.03 5.34
C LEU A 205 21.96 -4.92 3.83
N ALA A 206 20.79 -4.42 3.40
CA ALA A 206 20.45 -4.42 1.99
C ALA A 206 21.39 -3.56 1.13
N ASP A 207 21.66 -2.31 1.56
CA ASP A 207 22.52 -1.39 0.80
C ASP A 207 24.00 -1.84 0.81
N SER A 208 24.45 -2.56 1.84
CA SER A 208 25.80 -3.16 1.88
C SER A 208 25.91 -4.35 0.92
N LEU A 209 24.90 -5.23 0.91
CA LEU A 209 24.85 -6.35 -0.03
C LEU A 209 24.71 -5.86 -1.49
N ALA A 210 23.97 -4.77 -1.71
CA ALA A 210 23.80 -4.15 -3.03
C ALA A 210 25.13 -3.76 -3.68
N LYS A 211 26.13 -3.35 -2.89
CA LYS A 211 27.47 -3.02 -3.41
C LYS A 211 28.17 -4.26 -3.96
N ILE A 212 28.10 -5.38 -3.23
CA ILE A 212 28.70 -6.66 -3.67
C ILE A 212 28.00 -7.14 -4.95
N VAL A 213 26.67 -7.09 -4.95
CA VAL A 213 25.86 -7.50 -6.11
C VAL A 213 26.17 -6.64 -7.32
N SER A 214 26.22 -5.31 -7.18
CA SER A 214 26.51 -4.41 -8.29
C SER A 214 27.90 -4.65 -8.89
N GLN A 215 28.90 -4.94 -8.06
CA GLN A 215 30.24 -5.32 -8.54
C GLN A 215 30.22 -6.63 -9.32
N GLY A 216 29.55 -7.67 -8.80
CA GLY A 216 29.42 -8.94 -9.50
C GLY A 216 28.70 -8.85 -10.85
N TYR A 217 27.69 -7.99 -10.96
CA TYR A 217 26.97 -7.77 -12.22
C TYR A 217 27.71 -6.88 -13.24
N THR A 218 28.80 -6.20 -12.84
CA THR A 218 29.57 -5.36 -13.76
C THR A 218 30.31 -6.20 -14.80
N ASP A 219 30.86 -7.35 -14.42
CA ASP A 219 31.52 -8.27 -15.35
C ASP A 219 31.20 -9.72 -14.96
N VAL A 220 30.03 -10.17 -15.39
CA VAL A 220 29.54 -11.53 -15.12
C VAL A 220 30.44 -12.62 -15.75
N ALA A 221 31.09 -12.31 -16.88
CA ALA A 221 31.93 -13.26 -17.59
C ALA A 221 33.27 -13.53 -16.87
N ALA A 222 33.74 -12.60 -16.05
CA ALA A 222 34.96 -12.75 -15.27
C ALA A 222 34.77 -13.53 -13.95
N LEU A 223 33.52 -13.74 -13.52
CA LEU A 223 33.23 -14.43 -12.27
C LEU A 223 33.57 -15.94 -12.37
N ASN A 224 34.29 -16.43 -11.38
CA ASN A 224 34.39 -17.87 -11.19
C ASN A 224 33.12 -18.45 -10.55
N SER A 225 32.97 -19.77 -10.51
CA SER A 225 31.76 -20.45 -10.01
C SER A 225 31.44 -20.10 -8.54
N THR A 226 32.46 -19.94 -7.71
CA THR A 226 32.29 -19.60 -6.28
C THR A 226 31.84 -18.17 -6.12
N GLU A 227 32.41 -17.21 -6.87
CA GLU A 227 32.00 -15.82 -6.87
C GLU A 227 30.60 -15.65 -7.40
N ALA A 228 30.23 -16.34 -8.46
CA ALA A 228 28.87 -16.34 -9.01
C ALA A 228 27.85 -16.81 -7.97
N LEU A 229 28.14 -17.92 -7.24
CA LEU A 229 27.28 -18.40 -6.17
C LEU A 229 27.15 -17.38 -5.04
N LEU A 230 28.25 -16.76 -4.63
CA LEU A 230 28.24 -15.70 -3.60
C LEU A 230 27.36 -14.50 -4.01
N VAL A 231 27.50 -14.04 -5.25
CA VAL A 231 26.69 -12.93 -5.79
C VAL A 231 25.20 -13.28 -5.81
N MET A 232 24.83 -14.51 -6.18
CA MET A 232 23.44 -14.99 -6.16
C MET A 232 22.87 -15.01 -4.75
N VAL A 233 23.61 -15.50 -3.76
CA VAL A 233 23.18 -15.50 -2.35
C VAL A 233 23.05 -14.05 -1.84
N CYS A 234 24.03 -13.19 -2.12
CA CYS A 234 23.98 -11.78 -1.75
C CYS A 234 22.77 -11.08 -2.37
N TYR A 235 22.45 -11.37 -3.64
CA TYR A 235 21.28 -10.80 -4.31
C TYR A 235 19.97 -11.25 -3.64
N SER A 236 19.82 -12.51 -3.31
CA SER A 236 18.64 -13.02 -2.62
C SER A 236 18.44 -12.37 -1.25
N LEU A 237 19.52 -12.25 -0.47
CA LEU A 237 19.49 -11.59 0.84
C LEU A 237 19.26 -10.08 0.71
N GLN A 238 19.87 -9.42 -0.27
CA GLN A 238 19.63 -8.01 -0.57
C GLN A 238 18.15 -7.76 -0.84
N LEU A 239 17.54 -8.53 -1.74
CA LEU A 239 16.12 -8.38 -2.10
C LEU A 239 15.21 -8.56 -0.88
N TYR A 240 15.49 -9.57 -0.06
CA TYR A 240 14.74 -9.83 1.17
C TYR A 240 14.86 -8.68 2.18
N PHE A 241 16.08 -8.24 2.50
CA PHE A 241 16.28 -7.19 3.49
C PHE A 241 15.80 -5.83 3.01
N ASP A 242 15.89 -5.54 1.70
CA ASP A 242 15.37 -4.33 1.10
C ASP A 242 13.84 -4.26 1.26
N PHE A 243 13.15 -5.31 0.86
CA PHE A 243 11.68 -5.33 0.91
C PHE A 243 11.15 -5.49 2.34
N SER A 244 11.69 -6.42 3.15
CA SER A 244 11.25 -6.61 4.54
C SER A 244 11.55 -5.39 5.39
N GLY A 245 12.71 -4.74 5.20
CA GLY A 245 13.05 -3.50 5.89
C GLY A 245 12.08 -2.38 5.58
N TYR A 246 11.65 -2.28 4.31
CA TYR A 246 10.65 -1.30 3.92
C TYR A 246 9.27 -1.58 4.55
N CYS A 247 8.83 -2.84 4.58
CA CYS A 247 7.58 -3.24 5.23
C CYS A 247 7.61 -2.97 6.73
N ASP A 248 8.73 -3.21 7.41
CA ASP A 248 8.89 -2.91 8.83
C ASP A 248 8.81 -1.40 9.11
N MET A 249 9.47 -0.58 8.27
CA MET A 249 9.35 0.89 8.35
C MET A 249 7.90 1.33 8.13
N ALA A 250 7.22 0.80 7.12
CA ALA A 250 5.83 1.13 6.82
C ALA A 250 4.88 0.77 7.96
N SER A 251 5.03 -0.45 8.51
CA SER A 251 4.24 -0.92 9.67
C SER A 251 4.53 -0.10 10.92
N GLY A 252 5.81 0.23 11.15
CA GLY A 252 6.22 1.09 12.26
C GLY A 252 5.58 2.49 12.17
N ILE A 253 5.62 3.11 10.98
CA ILE A 253 4.98 4.42 10.77
C ILE A 253 3.46 4.32 10.97
N ALA A 254 2.81 3.30 10.41
CA ALA A 254 1.37 3.11 10.58
C ALA A 254 0.98 2.95 12.06
N LEU A 255 1.78 2.21 12.83
CA LEU A 255 1.56 2.05 14.26
C LEU A 255 1.67 3.37 15.02
N MET A 256 2.57 4.28 14.60
CA MET A 256 2.65 5.65 15.16
C MET A 256 1.33 6.43 14.96
N PHE A 257 0.51 6.09 13.96
CA PHE A 257 -0.84 6.63 13.74
C PHE A 257 -1.96 5.78 14.37
N ASN A 258 -1.62 4.85 15.27
CA ASN A 258 -2.55 3.88 15.86
C ASN A 258 -3.25 3.01 14.79
N VAL A 259 -2.53 2.61 13.74
CA VAL A 259 -2.99 1.70 12.71
C VAL A 259 -2.09 0.47 12.68
N ASN A 260 -2.69 -0.70 12.86
CA ASN A 260 -1.99 -1.97 12.72
C ASN A 260 -2.06 -2.42 11.25
N LEU A 261 -0.91 -2.61 10.63
CA LEU A 261 -0.81 -3.25 9.32
C LEU A 261 -0.50 -4.74 9.49
N PRO A 262 -0.95 -5.59 8.58
CA PRO A 262 -0.61 -7.01 8.61
C PRO A 262 0.90 -7.23 8.43
N VAL A 263 1.41 -8.27 9.07
CA VAL A 263 2.81 -8.68 8.93
C VAL A 263 3.00 -9.30 7.54
N ASN A 264 3.89 -8.72 6.74
CA ASN A 264 4.09 -9.16 5.36
C ASN A 264 5.13 -10.28 5.24
N PHE A 265 6.11 -10.34 6.15
CA PHE A 265 7.18 -11.33 6.14
C PHE A 265 7.26 -12.08 7.48
N HIS A 266 7.01 -13.36 7.45
CA HIS A 266 7.15 -14.26 8.59
C HIS A 266 8.21 -15.31 8.30
N SER A 267 9.49 -14.89 8.20
CA SER A 267 10.63 -15.77 7.94
C SER A 267 10.48 -16.62 6.66
N PRO A 268 10.34 -16.02 5.46
CA PRO A 268 10.01 -16.74 4.23
C PRO A 268 11.03 -17.82 3.87
N TYR A 269 12.31 -17.62 4.18
CA TYR A 269 13.35 -18.63 3.90
C TYR A 269 13.31 -19.88 4.82
N LYS A 270 12.39 -19.93 5.80
CA LYS A 270 12.11 -21.13 6.59
C LYS A 270 10.97 -21.97 6.02
N ALA A 271 10.29 -21.49 4.98
CA ALA A 271 9.18 -22.18 4.36
C ALA A 271 9.65 -23.53 3.79
N ALA A 272 8.91 -24.59 4.10
CA ALA A 272 9.20 -25.95 3.62
C ALA A 272 8.56 -26.24 2.25
N SER A 273 7.66 -25.38 1.78
CA SER A 273 6.96 -25.52 0.50
C SER A 273 6.70 -24.14 -0.15
N ILE A 274 6.45 -24.16 -1.47
CA ILE A 274 6.06 -22.95 -2.21
C ILE A 274 4.73 -22.35 -1.68
N SER A 275 3.83 -23.21 -1.19
CA SER A 275 2.54 -22.75 -0.64
C SER A 275 2.68 -22.09 0.73
N GLU A 276 3.76 -22.36 1.45
CA GLU A 276 4.08 -21.79 2.74
C GLU A 276 4.90 -20.50 2.61
N PHE A 277 5.66 -20.37 1.50
CA PHE A 277 6.44 -19.18 1.17
C PHE A 277 5.53 -18.03 0.80
#